data_9214d0887352e9ec243132090b9ad7be
#
_entry.id   9214d0887352e9ec243132090b9ad7be
#
_cell.length_a   1.000
_cell.length_b   1.000
_cell.length_c   1.000
_cell.angle_alpha   90.00
_cell.angle_beta   90.00
_cell.angle_gamma   90.00
#
_symmetry.space_group_name_H-M   'P 1'
#
loop_
_entity.id
_entity.type
_entity.pdbx_description
1 polymer ?
#
loop_
_entity_poly.entity_id
_entity_poly.type
_entity_poly.pdbx_seq_one_letter_code
_entity_poly.pdbx_strand_id
1 'polypeptide(L)'
;MRSLVLNSAFVGLAAAAGQLKWLGINLSVAEFGQGNYPGTWGTHFYFPDNAAISTLINDGYNLFRVAFSMERLVPNQMTSAADANYLKNLTATVNYITSNGAQAILDPHNFGRYYGNVISDPAAFGSFWTTLATAFKSNDKVIFDTNNEYHDMDQTLVLELNQAAIDAIRGAGATSQYIFAEGNSWSGAHSWNVTNGNLAQLTDPAGKLVYEMHQYLDSDNSGTSDVCVSGTTGADRVAGATAWLRANNKVGVLGEFAGGANTQCESAVRGLLEHLQANSDVWQGALWWAAGPWWGDYIFNFEPPSGKGYSYYNSLLKSYAP
;
A
#
# COMPACT_ATOMS: atom_id res chain seq x y z
N MET A 1 -15.58 -26.06 60.77
CA MET A 1 -14.66 -25.74 59.69
C MET A 1 -15.44 -25.01 58.62
N ARG A 2 -15.17 -23.69 58.44
CA ARG A 2 -15.83 -22.86 57.38
C ARG A 2 -14.78 -22.72 56.29
N SER A 3 -15.06 -23.30 55.12
CA SER A 3 -14.23 -23.11 53.90
C SER A 3 -14.44 -21.68 53.36
N LEU A 4 -13.36 -20.89 53.30
CA LEU A 4 -13.31 -19.64 52.50
C LEU A 4 -13.10 -20.04 51.05
N VAL A 5 -14.04 -19.67 50.19
CA VAL A 5 -13.87 -19.68 48.72
C VAL A 5 -13.27 -18.34 48.34
N LEU A 6 -12.01 -18.32 47.94
CA LEU A 6 -11.41 -17.14 47.30
C LEU A 6 -11.88 -17.05 45.84
N ASN A 7 -12.72 -16.09 45.54
CA ASN A 7 -13.00 -15.70 44.16
C ASN A 7 -11.83 -14.83 43.64
N SER A 8 -10.98 -15.40 42.81
CA SER A 8 -9.99 -14.65 42.04
C SER A 8 -10.66 -13.96 40.85
N ALA A 9 -10.94 -12.70 40.98
CA ALA A 9 -11.36 -11.89 39.84
C ALA A 9 -10.15 -11.69 38.91
N PHE A 10 -10.16 -12.31 37.74
CA PHE A 10 -9.26 -11.96 36.65
C PHE A 10 -9.68 -10.59 36.09
N VAL A 11 -8.99 -9.55 36.50
CA VAL A 11 -9.05 -8.26 35.82
C VAL A 11 -8.21 -8.41 34.57
N GLY A 12 -8.85 -8.70 33.43
CA GLY A 12 -8.22 -8.59 32.13
C GLY A 12 -7.82 -7.12 31.92
N LEU A 13 -6.52 -6.80 31.96
CA LEU A 13 -6.03 -5.57 31.40
C LEU A 13 -6.35 -5.60 29.89
N ALA A 14 -7.35 -4.86 29.46
CA ALA A 14 -7.46 -4.49 28.07
C ALA A 14 -6.22 -3.62 27.77
N ALA A 15 -5.29 -4.15 26.97
CA ALA A 15 -4.23 -3.32 26.43
C ALA A 15 -4.92 -2.17 25.68
N ALA A 16 -4.52 -0.93 25.95
CA ALA A 16 -5.00 0.21 25.17
C ALA A 16 -4.63 -0.08 23.71
N ALA A 17 -5.61 0.01 22.80
CA ALA A 17 -5.37 -0.13 21.37
C ALA A 17 -4.28 0.88 20.98
N GLY A 18 -3.21 0.39 20.34
CA GLY A 18 -2.14 1.26 19.87
C GLY A 18 -2.64 2.15 18.74
N GLN A 19 -1.95 3.25 18.49
CA GLN A 19 -2.23 4.11 17.35
C GLN A 19 -1.48 3.57 16.12
N LEU A 20 -2.11 3.56 14.96
CA LEU A 20 -1.44 3.27 13.70
C LEU A 20 -0.41 4.38 13.42
N LYS A 21 0.72 4.02 12.86
CA LYS A 21 1.76 4.98 12.44
C LYS A 21 1.35 5.76 11.21
N TRP A 22 0.59 5.11 10.33
CA TRP A 22 0.20 5.65 9.04
C TRP A 22 -1.29 5.47 8.79
N LEU A 23 -1.91 6.55 8.34
CA LEU A 23 -3.20 6.52 7.66
C LEU A 23 -3.03 7.24 6.33
N GLY A 24 -3.39 6.60 5.22
CA GLY A 24 -3.05 7.11 3.91
C GLY A 24 -4.09 6.91 2.83
N ILE A 25 -3.75 7.45 1.68
CA ILE A 25 -4.56 7.39 0.45
C ILE A 25 -3.67 7.00 -0.72
N ASN A 26 -4.16 6.09 -1.55
CA ASN A 26 -3.58 5.82 -2.85
C ASN A 26 -3.91 6.97 -3.82
N LEU A 27 -2.90 7.49 -4.51
CA LEU A 27 -3.03 8.51 -5.54
C LEU A 27 -2.82 7.83 -6.90
N SER A 28 -3.93 7.49 -7.56
CA SER A 28 -3.96 6.63 -8.72
C SER A 28 -4.47 7.41 -9.94
N VAL A 29 -3.59 7.69 -10.87
CA VAL A 29 -3.87 8.33 -12.17
C VAL A 29 -2.63 8.41 -13.06
N ALA A 30 -1.41 8.34 -12.52
CA ALA A 30 -0.19 8.45 -13.31
C ALA A 30 0.18 7.11 -14.00
N GLU A 31 -0.38 6.00 -13.54
CA GLU A 31 -0.29 4.67 -14.15
C GLU A 31 -1.33 4.45 -15.25
N PHE A 32 -2.41 5.23 -15.33
CA PHE A 32 -3.53 5.05 -16.26
C PHE A 32 -3.08 4.96 -17.73
N GLY A 33 -3.95 4.43 -18.59
CA GLY A 33 -3.71 4.31 -20.02
C GLY A 33 -2.76 3.17 -20.38
N GLN A 34 -2.88 2.03 -19.70
CA GLN A 34 -2.17 0.79 -20.05
C GLN A 34 -2.24 0.49 -21.55
N GLY A 35 -1.11 0.02 -22.11
CA GLY A 35 -0.99 -0.24 -23.54
C GLY A 35 -0.66 1.01 -24.39
N ASN A 36 -0.78 2.22 -23.86
CA ASN A 36 -0.40 3.46 -24.51
C ASN A 36 0.93 3.98 -23.94
N TYR A 37 2.04 3.41 -24.39
CA TYR A 37 3.38 3.78 -23.92
C TYR A 37 4.20 4.49 -25.03
N PRO A 38 4.88 5.60 -24.71
CA PRO A 38 4.95 6.28 -23.41
C PRO A 38 3.67 7.02 -23.02
N GLY A 39 2.69 7.15 -23.91
CA GLY A 39 1.46 7.89 -23.70
C GLY A 39 1.64 9.41 -23.73
N THR A 40 0.53 10.11 -23.58
CA THR A 40 0.49 11.59 -23.57
C THR A 40 -0.14 12.05 -22.26
N TRP A 41 0.56 12.93 -21.53
CA TRP A 41 0.01 13.62 -20.37
C TRP A 41 -1.28 14.36 -20.72
N GLY A 42 -2.28 14.30 -19.86
CA GLY A 42 -3.58 14.91 -20.07
C GLY A 42 -4.53 14.14 -21.00
N THR A 43 -4.03 13.06 -21.63
CA THR A 43 -4.83 12.18 -22.52
C THR A 43 -4.87 10.73 -22.03
N HIS A 44 -3.71 10.17 -21.72
CA HIS A 44 -3.60 8.78 -21.31
C HIS A 44 -3.35 8.64 -19.81
N PHE A 45 -2.69 9.61 -19.21
CA PHE A 45 -2.41 9.67 -17.77
C PHE A 45 -2.33 11.12 -17.30
N TYR A 46 -2.38 11.29 -15.98
CA TYR A 46 -2.21 12.57 -15.32
C TYR A 46 -1.36 12.37 -14.05
N PHE A 47 -0.93 13.44 -13.39
CA PHE A 47 -0.39 13.35 -12.04
C PHE A 47 -1.40 13.89 -11.02
N PRO A 48 -1.36 13.42 -9.75
CA PRO A 48 -2.29 13.87 -8.71
C PRO A 48 -2.30 15.40 -8.53
N ASP A 49 -3.47 15.95 -8.20
CA ASP A 49 -3.64 17.37 -7.97
C ASP A 49 -3.08 17.77 -6.59
N ASN A 50 -2.22 18.78 -6.57
CA ASN A 50 -1.66 19.32 -5.34
C ASN A 50 -2.73 19.87 -4.38
N ALA A 51 -3.84 20.40 -4.88
CA ALA A 51 -4.93 20.90 -4.04
C ALA A 51 -5.65 19.76 -3.32
N ALA A 52 -5.87 18.63 -4.02
CA ALA A 52 -6.42 17.42 -3.42
C ALA A 52 -5.47 16.85 -2.34
N ILE A 53 -4.18 16.74 -2.65
CA ILE A 53 -3.16 16.30 -1.68
C ILE A 53 -3.16 17.21 -0.44
N SER A 54 -3.19 18.53 -0.60
CA SER A 54 -3.24 19.48 0.53
C SER A 54 -4.49 19.27 1.39
N THR A 55 -5.66 19.06 0.75
CA THR A 55 -6.91 18.80 1.47
C THR A 55 -6.80 17.54 2.31
N LEU A 56 -6.27 16.46 1.75
CA LEU A 56 -6.09 15.19 2.44
C LEU A 56 -5.06 15.28 3.58
N ILE A 57 -3.94 16.00 3.38
CA ILE A 57 -2.98 16.26 4.47
C ILE A 57 -3.63 17.04 5.61
N ASN A 58 -4.43 18.08 5.30
CA ASN A 58 -5.15 18.86 6.30
C ASN A 58 -6.23 18.04 7.02
N ASP A 59 -6.75 17.00 6.38
CA ASP A 59 -7.65 16.04 6.99
C ASP A 59 -6.96 15.04 7.94
N GLY A 60 -5.61 15.00 7.96
CA GLY A 60 -4.83 14.17 8.86
C GLY A 60 -4.19 12.94 8.22
N TYR A 61 -4.33 12.75 6.89
CA TYR A 61 -3.63 11.69 6.20
C TYR A 61 -2.14 12.02 6.08
N ASN A 62 -1.29 11.08 6.47
CA ASN A 62 0.17 11.28 6.57
C ASN A 62 0.99 10.37 5.65
N LEU A 63 0.32 9.55 4.82
CA LEU A 63 0.97 8.64 3.87
C LEU A 63 0.22 8.63 2.53
N PHE A 64 0.95 8.77 1.44
CA PHE A 64 0.38 8.79 0.08
C PHE A 64 1.12 7.82 -0.82
N ARG A 65 0.40 6.84 -1.38
CA ARG A 65 0.96 5.88 -2.32
C ARG A 65 0.72 6.39 -3.74
N VAL A 66 1.81 6.77 -4.40
CA VAL A 66 1.80 7.38 -5.74
C VAL A 66 1.99 6.27 -6.76
N ALA A 67 0.89 5.81 -7.34
CA ALA A 67 0.90 4.83 -8.41
C ALA A 67 1.47 5.43 -9.70
N PHE A 68 2.39 4.73 -10.36
CA PHE A 68 2.96 5.13 -11.63
C PHE A 68 3.32 3.91 -12.50
N SER A 69 3.55 4.13 -13.81
CA SER A 69 3.92 3.06 -14.74
C SER A 69 5.44 2.97 -14.91
N MET A 70 6.00 1.77 -14.75
CA MET A 70 7.42 1.50 -15.00
C MET A 70 7.83 1.86 -16.42
N GLU A 71 6.99 1.56 -17.41
CA GLU A 71 7.24 1.78 -18.84
C GLU A 71 7.36 3.25 -19.21
N ARG A 72 6.71 4.14 -18.44
CA ARG A 72 6.85 5.58 -18.64
C ARG A 72 8.08 6.13 -17.95
N LEU A 73 8.39 5.60 -16.77
CA LEU A 73 9.58 6.03 -16.03
C LEU A 73 10.87 5.54 -16.70
N VAL A 74 10.92 4.27 -17.08
CA VAL A 74 12.09 3.65 -17.73
C VAL A 74 11.62 2.96 -19.00
N PRO A 75 11.56 3.66 -20.13
CA PRO A 75 11.04 3.10 -21.38
C PRO A 75 12.00 2.09 -22.01
N ASN A 76 11.45 1.24 -22.87
CA ASN A 76 12.11 0.22 -23.69
C ASN A 76 12.63 -0.99 -22.90
N GLN A 77 13.48 -0.80 -21.90
CA GLN A 77 14.07 -1.87 -21.08
C GLN A 77 14.25 -1.37 -19.66
N MET A 78 14.09 -2.23 -18.67
CA MET A 78 14.25 -1.89 -17.24
C MET A 78 15.67 -1.40 -16.89
N THR A 79 16.64 -1.67 -17.76
CA THR A 79 18.04 -1.20 -17.65
C THR A 79 18.32 0.13 -18.35
N SER A 80 17.32 0.71 -19.03
CA SER A 80 17.48 1.99 -19.72
C SER A 80 17.52 3.17 -18.74
N ALA A 81 17.95 4.33 -19.23
CA ALA A 81 17.86 5.57 -18.49
C ALA A 81 16.39 5.96 -18.28
N ALA A 82 16.10 6.61 -17.17
CA ALA A 82 14.79 7.15 -16.90
C ALA A 82 14.41 8.27 -17.90
N ASP A 83 13.13 8.31 -18.29
CA ASP A 83 12.58 9.46 -19.00
C ASP A 83 12.63 10.68 -18.09
N ALA A 84 13.35 11.71 -18.54
CA ALA A 84 13.62 12.89 -17.72
C ALA A 84 12.36 13.70 -17.41
N ASN A 85 11.37 13.72 -18.31
CA ASN A 85 10.14 14.46 -18.09
C ASN A 85 9.21 13.72 -17.13
N TYR A 86 9.05 12.43 -17.30
CA TYR A 86 8.21 11.63 -16.39
C TYR A 86 8.81 11.61 -14.98
N LEU A 87 10.12 11.40 -14.85
CA LEU A 87 10.82 11.44 -13.56
C LEU A 87 10.70 12.81 -12.89
N LYS A 88 10.81 13.91 -13.67
CA LYS A 88 10.61 15.28 -13.15
C LYS A 88 9.23 15.47 -12.54
N ASN A 89 8.19 14.97 -13.20
CA ASN A 89 6.82 15.13 -12.74
C ASN A 89 6.53 14.25 -11.52
N LEU A 90 6.99 13.00 -11.53
CA LEU A 90 6.92 12.12 -10.36
C LEU A 90 7.64 12.75 -9.16
N THR A 91 8.86 13.29 -9.39
CA THR A 91 9.64 13.99 -8.36
C THR A 91 8.90 15.22 -7.83
N ALA A 92 8.20 15.97 -8.67
CA ALA A 92 7.44 17.14 -8.25
C ALA A 92 6.28 16.74 -7.31
N THR A 93 5.53 15.68 -7.65
CA THR A 93 4.46 15.14 -6.79
C THR A 93 5.01 14.64 -5.45
N VAL A 94 6.07 13.83 -5.47
CA VAL A 94 6.71 13.30 -4.26
C VAL A 94 7.23 14.43 -3.37
N ASN A 95 7.91 15.42 -3.94
CA ASN A 95 8.43 16.55 -3.19
C ASN A 95 7.30 17.42 -2.61
N TYR A 96 6.19 17.56 -3.32
CA TYR A 96 5.02 18.26 -2.79
C TYR A 96 4.48 17.58 -1.53
N ILE A 97 4.28 16.26 -1.58
CA ILE A 97 3.82 15.46 -0.43
C ILE A 97 4.80 15.60 0.75
N THR A 98 6.09 15.36 0.50
CA THR A 98 7.08 15.26 1.57
C THR A 98 7.45 16.62 2.20
N SER A 99 7.41 17.71 1.42
CA SER A 99 7.61 19.07 1.92
C SER A 99 6.43 19.57 2.76
N ASN A 100 5.24 19.02 2.57
CA ASN A 100 4.05 19.31 3.37
C ASN A 100 3.88 18.39 4.60
N GLY A 101 4.91 17.62 4.95
CA GLY A 101 4.97 16.86 6.21
C GLY A 101 4.62 15.39 6.11
N ALA A 102 3.96 14.95 5.03
CA ALA A 102 3.58 13.55 4.80
C ALA A 102 4.71 12.69 4.23
N GLN A 103 4.50 11.39 4.16
CA GLN A 103 5.39 10.44 3.47
C GLN A 103 4.80 10.04 2.10
N ALA A 104 5.67 9.76 1.14
CA ALA A 104 5.29 9.34 -0.20
C ALA A 104 5.81 7.92 -0.50
N ILE A 105 4.92 7.01 -0.85
CA ILE A 105 5.26 5.68 -1.38
C ILE A 105 5.37 5.81 -2.90
N LEU A 106 6.45 5.29 -3.43
CA LEU A 106 6.66 5.13 -4.88
C LEU A 106 6.23 3.73 -5.26
N ASP A 107 5.08 3.64 -5.93
CA ASP A 107 4.45 2.40 -6.34
C ASP A 107 4.54 2.19 -7.86
N PRO A 108 5.44 1.32 -8.35
CA PRO A 108 5.36 0.82 -9.71
C PRO A 108 4.13 -0.07 -9.86
N HIS A 109 3.02 0.49 -10.35
CA HIS A 109 1.70 -0.16 -10.40
C HIS A 109 1.58 -1.14 -11.57
N ASN A 110 2.45 -2.16 -11.59
CA ASN A 110 2.71 -2.97 -12.78
C ASN A 110 2.35 -4.45 -12.66
N PHE A 111 1.82 -4.91 -11.52
CA PHE A 111 1.34 -6.28 -11.34
C PHE A 111 2.41 -7.37 -11.64
N GLY A 112 3.69 -7.06 -11.37
CA GLY A 112 4.81 -7.96 -11.70
C GLY A 112 5.09 -8.06 -13.21
N ARG A 113 4.64 -7.08 -14.00
CA ARG A 113 4.78 -7.07 -15.46
C ARG A 113 5.48 -5.81 -15.95
N TYR A 114 6.11 -5.96 -17.12
CA TYR A 114 6.70 -4.86 -17.85
C TYR A 114 6.35 -5.00 -19.34
N TYR A 115 5.68 -4.01 -19.92
CA TYR A 115 5.01 -4.11 -21.23
C TYR A 115 4.11 -5.36 -21.34
N GLY A 116 3.36 -5.66 -20.28
CA GLY A 116 2.43 -6.78 -20.22
C GLY A 116 3.08 -8.17 -20.06
N ASN A 117 4.40 -8.26 -20.08
CA ASN A 117 5.10 -9.53 -19.88
C ASN A 117 5.54 -9.68 -18.43
N VAL A 118 5.43 -10.88 -17.88
CA VAL A 118 5.94 -11.20 -16.55
C VAL A 118 7.42 -10.81 -16.45
N ILE A 119 7.77 -10.06 -15.41
CA ILE A 119 9.16 -9.73 -15.08
C ILE A 119 9.84 -11.02 -14.61
N SER A 120 10.72 -11.56 -15.44
CA SER A 120 11.41 -12.85 -15.18
C SER A 120 12.92 -12.70 -14.97
N ASP A 121 13.43 -11.47 -14.99
CA ASP A 121 14.84 -11.15 -14.78
C ASP A 121 15.03 -10.27 -13.55
N PRO A 122 15.36 -10.86 -12.37
CA PRO A 122 15.60 -10.09 -11.15
C PRO A 122 16.74 -9.06 -11.27
N ALA A 123 17.76 -9.32 -12.10
CA ALA A 123 18.86 -8.37 -12.28
C ALA A 123 18.43 -7.12 -13.05
N ALA A 124 17.64 -7.29 -14.11
CA ALA A 124 17.07 -6.16 -14.84
C ALA A 124 16.08 -5.37 -13.96
N PHE A 125 15.27 -6.05 -13.14
CA PHE A 125 14.39 -5.42 -12.16
C PHE A 125 15.18 -4.65 -11.08
N GLY A 126 16.26 -5.20 -10.58
CA GLY A 126 17.20 -4.50 -9.68
C GLY A 126 17.79 -3.24 -10.33
N SER A 127 18.09 -3.26 -11.64
CA SER A 127 18.56 -2.07 -12.36
C SER A 127 17.52 -0.95 -12.39
N PHE A 128 16.24 -1.27 -12.60
CA PHE A 128 15.14 -0.32 -12.48
C PHE A 128 15.12 0.32 -11.09
N TRP A 129 15.24 -0.49 -10.04
CA TRP A 129 15.23 -0.01 -8.66
C TRP A 129 16.46 0.84 -8.31
N THR A 130 17.64 0.50 -8.85
CA THR A 130 18.84 1.34 -8.72
C THR A 130 18.60 2.73 -9.28
N THR A 131 17.96 2.82 -10.46
CA THR A 131 17.64 4.09 -11.12
C THR A 131 16.69 4.93 -10.26
N LEU A 132 15.60 4.35 -9.80
CA LEU A 132 14.60 5.05 -8.99
C LEU A 132 15.15 5.45 -7.61
N ALA A 133 15.80 4.52 -6.92
CA ALA A 133 16.39 4.77 -5.61
C ALA A 133 17.46 5.86 -5.66
N THR A 134 18.28 5.90 -6.71
CA THR A 134 19.28 6.95 -6.89
C THR A 134 18.65 8.35 -6.97
N ALA A 135 17.48 8.46 -7.59
CA ALA A 135 16.76 9.74 -7.69
C ALA A 135 16.18 10.22 -6.34
N PHE A 136 15.82 9.29 -5.46
CA PHE A 136 15.08 9.62 -4.23
C PHE A 136 15.82 9.33 -2.91
N LYS A 137 17.03 8.77 -2.94
CA LYS A 137 17.78 8.36 -1.74
C LYS A 137 18.07 9.45 -0.71
N SER A 138 18.04 10.70 -1.11
CA SER A 138 18.26 11.85 -0.21
C SER A 138 16.99 12.32 0.50
N ASN A 139 15.81 11.78 0.15
CA ASN A 139 14.54 12.12 0.77
C ASN A 139 14.12 10.99 1.72
N ASP A 140 14.27 11.19 3.02
CA ASP A 140 14.00 10.20 4.08
C ASP A 140 12.49 9.95 4.31
N LYS A 141 11.62 10.79 3.71
CA LYS A 141 10.17 10.61 3.73
C LYS A 141 9.62 9.80 2.54
N VAL A 142 10.48 9.36 1.64
CA VAL A 142 10.12 8.44 0.57
C VAL A 142 10.10 7.01 1.11
N ILE A 143 9.17 6.23 0.63
CA ILE A 143 9.05 4.78 0.83
C ILE A 143 9.06 4.14 -0.55
N PHE A 144 9.75 3.02 -0.70
CA PHE A 144 9.81 2.28 -1.95
C PHE A 144 8.92 1.04 -1.82
N ASP A 145 7.92 0.94 -2.67
CA ASP A 145 7.06 -0.23 -2.79
C ASP A 145 7.53 -1.07 -3.98
N THR A 146 7.86 -2.33 -3.75
CA THR A 146 8.62 -3.14 -4.70
C THR A 146 7.92 -3.36 -6.03
N ASN A 147 6.62 -3.60 -6.06
CA ASN A 147 5.75 -3.60 -7.23
C ASN A 147 4.33 -3.94 -6.83
N ASN A 148 3.33 -3.23 -7.38
CA ASN A 148 1.93 -3.53 -7.11
C ASN A 148 1.55 -4.95 -7.50
N GLU A 149 0.95 -5.68 -6.58
CA GLU A 149 0.10 -6.86 -6.79
C GLU A 149 0.64 -7.91 -7.76
N TYR A 150 1.77 -8.51 -7.46
CA TYR A 150 2.18 -9.70 -8.21
C TYR A 150 1.06 -10.74 -8.26
N HIS A 151 0.77 -11.31 -9.43
CA HIS A 151 -0.22 -12.37 -9.57
C HIS A 151 0.12 -13.33 -10.71
N ASP A 152 -0.39 -14.56 -10.63
CA ASP A 152 -0.17 -15.61 -11.63
C ASP A 152 1.32 -15.77 -12.01
N MET A 153 2.18 -15.75 -11.00
CA MET A 153 3.63 -15.89 -11.12
C MET A 153 4.14 -17.03 -10.23
N ASP A 154 5.30 -17.55 -10.58
CA ASP A 154 6.02 -18.45 -9.68
C ASP A 154 6.36 -17.73 -8.37
N GLN A 155 6.06 -18.36 -7.24
CA GLN A 155 6.24 -17.72 -5.94
C GLN A 155 7.72 -17.56 -5.54
N THR A 156 8.62 -18.41 -6.07
CA THR A 156 10.06 -18.25 -5.88
C THR A 156 10.55 -17.02 -6.63
N LEU A 157 10.05 -16.81 -7.86
CA LEU A 157 10.36 -15.62 -8.63
C LEU A 157 9.89 -14.33 -7.93
N VAL A 158 8.69 -14.34 -7.31
CA VAL A 158 8.22 -13.18 -6.53
C VAL A 158 9.15 -12.87 -5.35
N LEU A 159 9.63 -13.89 -4.64
CA LEU A 159 10.64 -13.73 -3.59
C LEU A 159 11.95 -13.12 -4.15
N GLU A 160 12.44 -13.65 -5.27
CA GLU A 160 13.69 -13.19 -5.91
C GLU A 160 13.57 -11.74 -6.41
N LEU A 161 12.46 -11.35 -7.02
CA LEU A 161 12.21 -9.97 -7.46
C LEU A 161 12.18 -9.00 -6.29
N ASN A 162 11.45 -9.32 -5.21
CA ASN A 162 11.43 -8.50 -4.01
C ASN A 162 12.84 -8.34 -3.41
N GLN A 163 13.61 -9.43 -3.30
CA GLN A 163 14.97 -9.34 -2.74
C GLN A 163 15.90 -8.53 -3.66
N ALA A 164 15.80 -8.70 -4.97
CA ALA A 164 16.58 -7.91 -5.93
C ALA A 164 16.26 -6.42 -5.85
N ALA A 165 14.99 -6.05 -5.65
CA ALA A 165 14.59 -4.67 -5.43
C ALA A 165 15.20 -4.11 -4.13
N ILE A 166 15.09 -4.84 -3.02
CA ILE A 166 15.66 -4.45 -1.72
C ILE A 166 17.17 -4.23 -1.84
N ASP A 167 17.89 -5.18 -2.42
CA ASP A 167 19.34 -5.14 -2.57
C ASP A 167 19.77 -3.95 -3.43
N ALA A 168 19.05 -3.69 -4.53
CA ALA A 168 19.31 -2.57 -5.44
C ALA A 168 19.06 -1.21 -4.78
N ILE A 169 17.95 -1.07 -4.04
CA ILE A 169 17.61 0.14 -3.30
C ILE A 169 18.69 0.44 -2.26
N ARG A 170 19.10 -0.55 -1.49
CA ARG A 170 20.16 -0.39 -0.47
C ARG A 170 21.52 -0.15 -1.10
N GLY A 171 21.84 -0.85 -2.20
CA GLY A 171 23.06 -0.66 -2.98
C GLY A 171 23.18 0.74 -3.60
N ALA A 172 22.07 1.39 -3.95
CA ALA A 172 22.04 2.77 -4.40
C ALA A 172 22.34 3.78 -3.29
N GLY A 173 22.36 3.35 -2.02
CA GLY A 173 22.60 4.19 -0.85
C GLY A 173 21.34 4.74 -0.19
N ALA A 174 20.17 4.26 -0.54
CA ALA A 174 18.90 4.60 0.12
C ALA A 174 18.73 3.76 1.40
N THR A 175 19.36 4.16 2.50
CA THR A 175 19.42 3.40 3.76
C THR A 175 18.47 3.91 4.85
N SER A 176 17.92 5.11 4.71
CA SER A 176 16.99 5.70 5.68
C SER A 176 15.52 5.38 5.39
N GLN A 177 15.18 5.03 4.17
CA GLN A 177 13.83 4.81 3.68
C GLN A 177 13.28 3.44 4.09
N TYR A 178 11.95 3.37 4.32
CA TYR A 178 11.25 2.10 4.38
C TYR A 178 11.15 1.48 2.99
N ILE A 179 11.07 0.16 2.95
CA ILE A 179 10.73 -0.61 1.75
C ILE A 179 9.48 -1.41 2.08
N PHE A 180 8.48 -1.31 1.22
CA PHE A 180 7.28 -2.13 1.28
C PHE A 180 7.44 -3.26 0.26
N ALA A 181 7.24 -4.49 0.69
CA ALA A 181 7.31 -5.67 -0.15
C ALA A 181 5.94 -6.30 -0.31
N GLU A 182 5.54 -6.49 -1.54
CA GLU A 182 4.27 -7.10 -1.89
C GLU A 182 4.38 -8.57 -2.27
N GLY A 183 3.26 -9.28 -2.17
CA GLY A 183 3.16 -10.71 -2.45
C GLY A 183 2.46 -11.03 -3.75
N ASN A 184 2.46 -12.32 -4.08
CA ASN A 184 1.66 -12.92 -5.15
C ASN A 184 0.16 -12.95 -4.78
N SER A 185 -0.69 -13.36 -5.71
CA SER A 185 -2.15 -13.38 -5.54
C SER A 185 -2.70 -12.01 -5.13
N TRP A 186 -2.28 -10.96 -5.88
CA TRP A 186 -2.69 -9.57 -5.66
C TRP A 186 -2.40 -9.08 -4.24
N SER A 187 -1.31 -9.54 -3.65
CA SER A 187 -0.89 -9.18 -2.28
C SER A 187 -1.98 -9.39 -1.22
N GLY A 188 -2.94 -10.28 -1.47
CA GLY A 188 -4.17 -10.43 -0.69
C GLY A 188 -3.92 -10.87 0.75
N ALA A 189 -4.36 -10.06 1.74
CA ALA A 189 -4.20 -10.38 3.15
C ALA A 189 -4.94 -11.67 3.56
N HIS A 190 -6.11 -11.93 2.95
CA HIS A 190 -6.91 -13.13 3.23
C HIS A 190 -6.21 -14.44 2.84
N SER A 191 -5.32 -14.41 1.85
CA SER A 191 -4.58 -15.57 1.34
C SER A 191 -3.08 -15.55 1.68
N TRP A 192 -2.60 -14.52 2.36
CA TRP A 192 -1.17 -14.26 2.56
C TRP A 192 -0.40 -15.43 3.14
N ASN A 193 -0.89 -16.01 4.21
CA ASN A 193 -0.22 -17.11 4.92
C ASN A 193 -0.11 -18.39 4.07
N VAL A 194 -0.98 -18.59 3.11
CA VAL A 194 -0.99 -19.76 2.22
C VAL A 194 -0.11 -19.53 1.00
N THR A 195 -0.15 -18.34 0.42
CA THR A 195 0.52 -18.02 -0.84
C THR A 195 1.93 -17.44 -0.62
N ASN A 196 2.08 -16.53 0.34
CA ASN A 196 3.25 -15.66 0.48
C ASN A 196 4.17 -16.04 1.66
N GLY A 197 4.02 -17.25 2.21
CA GLY A 197 4.76 -17.67 3.39
C GLY A 197 6.30 -17.61 3.25
N ASN A 198 6.85 -17.84 2.04
CA ASN A 198 8.29 -17.77 1.78
C ASN A 198 8.86 -16.36 1.83
N LEU A 199 8.03 -15.31 1.71
CA LEU A 199 8.49 -13.92 1.83
C LEU A 199 9.05 -13.60 3.23
N ALA A 200 8.77 -14.42 4.24
CA ALA A 200 9.43 -14.33 5.54
C ALA A 200 10.97 -14.39 5.44
N GLN A 201 11.53 -14.93 4.35
CA GLN A 201 12.96 -15.04 4.08
C GLN A 201 13.59 -13.73 3.58
N LEU A 202 12.80 -12.73 3.17
CA LEU A 202 13.31 -11.43 2.75
C LEU A 202 14.15 -10.80 3.85
N THR A 203 15.28 -10.24 3.43
CA THR A 203 16.25 -9.57 4.30
C THR A 203 16.45 -8.13 3.86
N ASP A 204 16.53 -7.22 4.81
CA ASP A 204 16.88 -5.82 4.61
C ASP A 204 17.95 -5.42 5.61
N PRO A 205 19.19 -5.08 5.19
CA PRO A 205 20.27 -4.72 6.10
C PRO A 205 20.00 -3.44 6.89
N ALA A 206 19.07 -2.58 6.45
CA ALA A 206 18.65 -1.39 7.17
C ALA A 206 17.54 -1.65 8.20
N GLY A 207 16.93 -2.84 8.21
CA GLY A 207 15.87 -3.21 9.14
C GLY A 207 14.58 -2.39 8.98
N LYS A 208 14.27 -1.95 7.76
CA LYS A 208 13.11 -1.09 7.46
C LYS A 208 12.17 -1.71 6.42
N LEU A 209 12.12 -3.04 6.39
CA LEU A 209 11.19 -3.78 5.55
C LEU A 209 9.82 -3.88 6.22
N VAL A 210 8.78 -3.58 5.47
CA VAL A 210 7.37 -3.72 5.83
C VAL A 210 6.68 -4.56 4.77
N TYR A 211 5.77 -5.46 5.16
CA TYR A 211 5.03 -6.29 4.22
C TYR A 211 3.72 -5.58 3.85
N GLU A 212 3.56 -5.22 2.59
CA GLU A 212 2.37 -4.56 2.08
C GLU A 212 1.36 -5.60 1.61
N MET A 213 0.15 -5.48 2.11
CA MET A 213 -0.96 -6.38 1.81
C MET A 213 -2.17 -5.56 1.41
N HIS A 214 -3.00 -6.13 0.53
CA HIS A 214 -4.24 -5.52 0.06
C HIS A 214 -5.44 -6.34 0.53
N GLN A 215 -6.58 -5.68 0.80
CA GLN A 215 -7.80 -6.39 1.16
C GLN A 215 -9.06 -5.63 0.77
N TYR A 216 -9.78 -6.17 -0.19
CA TYR A 216 -11.13 -5.72 -0.52
C TYR A 216 -12.20 -6.56 0.19
N LEU A 217 -13.42 -6.04 0.25
CA LEU A 217 -14.47 -6.54 1.16
C LEU A 217 -15.67 -7.17 0.41
N ASP A 218 -15.63 -7.16 -0.92
CA ASP A 218 -16.60 -7.80 -1.80
C ASP A 218 -16.42 -9.32 -1.87
N SER A 219 -17.28 -10.02 -2.63
CA SER A 219 -17.40 -11.47 -2.57
C SER A 219 -16.17 -12.23 -3.01
N ASP A 220 -15.41 -11.67 -3.96
CA ASP A 220 -14.23 -12.30 -4.57
C ASP A 220 -12.91 -11.59 -4.24
N ASN A 221 -12.93 -10.60 -3.36
CA ASN A 221 -11.80 -9.77 -2.94
C ASN A 221 -11.22 -8.86 -4.03
N SER A 222 -11.94 -8.64 -5.13
CA SER A 222 -11.41 -7.88 -6.27
C SER A 222 -11.50 -6.37 -6.12
N GLY A 223 -12.35 -5.86 -5.22
CA GLY A 223 -12.63 -4.42 -5.11
C GLY A 223 -13.44 -3.86 -6.29
N THR A 224 -14.16 -4.72 -7.01
CA THR A 224 -14.98 -4.30 -8.17
C THR A 224 -16.44 -4.09 -7.82
N SER A 225 -16.88 -4.47 -6.61
CA SER A 225 -18.24 -4.31 -6.12
C SER A 225 -18.31 -3.42 -4.88
N ASP A 226 -19.36 -2.60 -4.79
CA ASP A 226 -19.66 -1.77 -3.61
C ASP A 226 -20.47 -2.54 -2.53
N VAL A 227 -20.64 -3.84 -2.68
CA VAL A 227 -21.34 -4.73 -1.74
C VAL A 227 -20.32 -5.55 -0.95
N CYS A 228 -20.23 -5.32 0.35
CA CYS A 228 -19.40 -6.13 1.24
C CYS A 228 -20.11 -7.44 1.62
N VAL A 229 -19.33 -8.51 1.83
CA VAL A 229 -19.87 -9.84 2.19
C VAL A 229 -20.65 -9.81 3.50
N SER A 230 -20.11 -9.10 4.52
CA SER A 230 -20.74 -8.94 5.82
C SER A 230 -20.17 -7.71 6.53
N GLY A 231 -20.76 -7.32 7.66
CA GLY A 231 -20.23 -6.24 8.51
C GLY A 231 -18.95 -6.61 9.27
N THR A 232 -18.54 -7.89 9.30
CA THR A 232 -17.32 -8.37 9.99
C THR A 232 -16.19 -8.77 9.04
N THR A 233 -16.49 -8.86 7.74
CA THR A 233 -15.57 -9.42 6.74
C THR A 233 -14.18 -8.75 6.73
N GLY A 234 -14.11 -7.47 7.09
CA GLY A 234 -12.84 -6.73 7.14
C GLY A 234 -11.85 -7.33 8.14
N ALA A 235 -12.28 -7.45 9.41
CA ALA A 235 -11.45 -8.05 10.46
C ALA A 235 -11.17 -9.54 10.21
N ASP A 236 -12.19 -10.27 9.73
CA ASP A 236 -12.10 -11.71 9.49
C ASP A 236 -11.00 -12.02 8.43
N ARG A 237 -10.93 -11.22 7.37
CA ARG A 237 -10.00 -11.44 6.25
C ARG A 237 -8.54 -11.13 6.57
N VAL A 238 -8.26 -10.20 7.48
CA VAL A 238 -6.88 -9.85 7.84
C VAL A 238 -6.33 -10.65 9.02
N ALA A 239 -7.16 -11.43 9.71
CA ALA A 239 -6.76 -12.19 10.89
C ALA A 239 -5.63 -13.19 10.61
N GLY A 240 -5.67 -13.89 9.46
CA GLY A 240 -4.63 -14.82 9.03
C GLY A 240 -3.28 -14.14 8.78
N ALA A 241 -3.30 -12.99 8.11
CA ALA A 241 -2.12 -12.17 7.88
C ALA A 241 -1.53 -11.62 9.20
N THR A 242 -2.39 -11.16 10.11
CA THR A 242 -1.98 -10.73 11.45
C THR A 242 -1.21 -11.84 12.20
N ALA A 243 -1.73 -13.07 12.17
CA ALA A 243 -1.08 -14.22 12.79
C ALA A 243 0.27 -14.51 12.12
N TRP A 244 0.35 -14.44 10.79
CA TRP A 244 1.58 -14.67 10.05
C TRP A 244 2.66 -13.62 10.37
N LEU A 245 2.31 -12.34 10.40
CA LEU A 245 3.22 -11.24 10.75
C LEU A 245 3.83 -11.49 12.13
N ARG A 246 3.00 -11.82 13.11
CA ARG A 246 3.43 -12.06 14.48
C ARG A 246 4.31 -13.30 14.59
N ALA A 247 3.91 -14.41 13.95
CA ALA A 247 4.67 -15.67 13.97
C ALA A 247 6.06 -15.55 13.34
N ASN A 248 6.23 -14.65 12.36
CA ASN A 248 7.49 -14.43 11.67
C ASN A 248 8.28 -13.20 12.18
N ASN A 249 7.79 -12.53 13.24
CA ASN A 249 8.38 -11.29 13.76
C ASN A 249 8.54 -10.22 12.68
N LYS A 250 7.48 -10.03 11.89
CA LYS A 250 7.39 -9.06 10.80
C LYS A 250 6.34 -8.00 11.11
N VAL A 251 6.44 -6.87 10.39
CA VAL A 251 5.43 -5.81 10.44
C VAL A 251 4.82 -5.61 9.06
N GLY A 252 3.56 -5.25 9.02
CA GLY A 252 2.80 -5.05 7.78
C GLY A 252 2.11 -3.70 7.71
N VAL A 253 1.66 -3.39 6.51
CA VAL A 253 0.77 -2.27 6.19
C VAL A 253 -0.35 -2.80 5.29
N LEU A 254 -1.56 -2.28 5.46
CA LEU A 254 -2.64 -2.54 4.53
C LEU A 254 -2.61 -1.45 3.44
N GLY A 255 -1.91 -1.73 2.34
CA GLY A 255 -1.63 -0.75 1.27
C GLY A 255 -2.84 -0.38 0.45
N GLU A 256 -3.82 -1.29 0.35
CA GLU A 256 -5.09 -1.01 -0.29
C GLU A 256 -6.26 -1.63 0.49
N PHE A 257 -7.28 -0.82 0.72
CA PHE A 257 -8.60 -1.26 1.14
C PHE A 257 -9.66 -0.25 0.70
N ALA A 258 -10.89 -0.70 0.55
CA ALA A 258 -12.05 0.16 0.30
C ALA A 258 -13.35 -0.53 0.71
N GLY A 259 -14.45 0.22 0.70
CA GLY A 259 -15.79 -0.29 0.93
C GLY A 259 -16.84 0.60 0.28
N GLY A 260 -17.95 0.03 -0.17
CA GLY A 260 -19.06 0.77 -0.74
C GLY A 260 -19.68 1.75 0.27
N ALA A 261 -20.23 2.86 -0.22
CA ALA A 261 -20.87 3.89 0.59
C ALA A 261 -22.24 3.40 1.12
N ASN A 262 -22.21 2.44 2.04
CA ASN A 262 -23.37 1.84 2.69
C ASN A 262 -23.02 1.33 4.10
N THR A 263 -24.02 1.12 4.93
CA THR A 263 -23.86 0.78 6.36
C THR A 263 -23.18 -0.57 6.60
N GLN A 264 -23.39 -1.56 5.73
CA GLN A 264 -22.75 -2.87 5.87
C GLN A 264 -21.24 -2.77 5.62
N CYS A 265 -20.84 -2.06 4.55
CA CYS A 265 -19.44 -1.81 4.27
C CYS A 265 -18.80 -0.88 5.32
N GLU A 266 -19.53 0.12 5.84
CA GLU A 266 -19.03 0.96 6.93
C GLU A 266 -18.69 0.11 8.17
N SER A 267 -19.57 -0.81 8.55
CA SER A 267 -19.29 -1.74 9.66
C SER A 267 -18.06 -2.60 9.40
N ALA A 268 -17.90 -3.11 8.17
CA ALA A 268 -16.76 -3.93 7.78
C ALA A 268 -15.45 -3.13 7.78
N VAL A 269 -15.45 -1.89 7.25
CA VAL A 269 -14.29 -0.97 7.24
C VAL A 269 -13.91 -0.58 8.68
N ARG A 270 -14.89 -0.26 9.51
CA ARG A 270 -14.66 0.04 10.93
C ARG A 270 -14.01 -1.13 11.64
N GLY A 271 -14.58 -2.34 11.53
CA GLY A 271 -14.03 -3.55 12.14
C GLY A 271 -12.63 -3.89 11.63
N LEU A 272 -12.33 -3.62 10.35
CA LEU A 272 -11.00 -3.75 9.77
C LEU A 272 -10.00 -2.82 10.48
N LEU A 273 -10.28 -1.53 10.56
CA LEU A 273 -9.39 -0.53 11.16
C LEU A 273 -9.21 -0.76 12.67
N GLU A 274 -10.28 -1.12 13.37
CA GLU A 274 -10.23 -1.51 14.80
C GLU A 274 -9.33 -2.74 15.01
N HIS A 275 -9.41 -3.74 14.09
CA HIS A 275 -8.52 -4.91 14.14
C HIS A 275 -7.05 -4.50 13.93
N LEU A 276 -6.73 -3.64 12.96
CA LEU A 276 -5.37 -3.16 12.73
C LEU A 276 -4.83 -2.38 13.94
N GLN A 277 -5.62 -1.49 14.52
CA GLN A 277 -5.25 -0.76 15.74
C GLN A 277 -5.03 -1.68 16.95
N ALA A 278 -5.92 -2.66 17.16
CA ALA A 278 -5.77 -3.62 18.24
C ALA A 278 -4.51 -4.51 18.08
N ASN A 279 -3.97 -4.60 16.87
CA ASN A 279 -2.77 -5.36 16.52
C ASN A 279 -1.65 -4.46 15.98
N SER A 280 -1.53 -3.22 16.49
CA SER A 280 -0.52 -2.22 16.08
C SER A 280 0.92 -2.62 16.43
N ASP A 281 1.11 -3.70 17.18
CA ASP A 281 2.40 -4.37 17.34
C ASP A 281 2.96 -4.93 16.03
N VAL A 282 2.08 -5.32 15.10
CA VAL A 282 2.46 -5.85 13.78
C VAL A 282 1.89 -5.05 12.61
N TRP A 283 0.78 -4.30 12.77
CA TRP A 283 0.23 -3.46 11.72
C TRP A 283 0.64 -1.99 11.90
N GLN A 284 1.28 -1.41 10.89
CA GLN A 284 1.80 -0.05 10.95
C GLN A 284 0.84 1.00 10.37
N GLY A 285 -0.08 0.61 9.49
CA GLY A 285 -0.99 1.56 8.86
C GLY A 285 -1.94 0.94 7.86
N ALA A 286 -2.77 1.82 7.26
CA ALA A 286 -3.72 1.46 6.22
C ALA A 286 -3.90 2.61 5.22
N LEU A 287 -4.14 2.29 3.93
CA LEU A 287 -4.37 3.26 2.86
C LEU A 287 -5.65 2.93 2.08
N TRP A 288 -6.48 3.95 1.89
CA TRP A 288 -7.69 3.82 1.09
C TRP A 288 -7.37 3.80 -0.42
N TRP A 289 -8.04 2.97 -1.20
CA TRP A 289 -8.04 2.98 -2.66
C TRP A 289 -9.28 3.69 -3.18
N ALA A 290 -9.25 4.78 -3.95
CA ALA A 290 -8.13 5.66 -4.27
C ALA A 290 -8.65 7.07 -4.57
N ALA A 291 -7.76 8.05 -4.54
CA ALA A 291 -8.01 9.41 -5.03
C ALA A 291 -7.32 9.64 -6.38
N GLY A 292 -7.84 10.56 -7.16
CA GLY A 292 -7.29 10.98 -8.45
C GLY A 292 -8.34 11.70 -9.30
N PRO A 293 -7.93 12.69 -10.11
CA PRO A 293 -8.87 13.59 -10.80
C PRO A 293 -9.71 12.90 -11.89
N TRP A 294 -9.35 11.68 -12.33
CA TRP A 294 -10.04 10.97 -13.40
C TRP A 294 -10.94 9.83 -12.96
N TRP A 295 -11.09 9.62 -11.65
CA TRP A 295 -11.94 8.54 -11.13
C TRP A 295 -13.45 8.75 -11.34
N GLY A 296 -13.93 10.00 -11.53
CA GLY A 296 -15.34 10.27 -11.81
C GLY A 296 -16.29 9.59 -10.83
N ASP A 297 -17.21 8.77 -11.38
CA ASP A 297 -18.22 8.03 -10.60
C ASP A 297 -17.73 6.69 -10.02
N TYR A 298 -16.41 6.47 -9.96
CA TYR A 298 -15.85 5.24 -9.37
C TYR A 298 -16.37 5.02 -7.95
N ILE A 299 -16.76 3.79 -7.65
CA ILE A 299 -17.48 3.42 -6.42
C ILE A 299 -16.74 3.77 -5.13
N PHE A 300 -15.41 3.79 -5.14
CA PHE A 300 -14.56 4.10 -3.99
C PHE A 300 -13.82 5.43 -4.12
N ASN A 301 -14.13 6.25 -5.12
CA ASN A 301 -13.46 7.51 -5.39
C ASN A 301 -13.30 8.37 -4.13
N PHE A 302 -12.06 8.65 -3.74
CA PHE A 302 -11.70 9.44 -2.56
C PHE A 302 -11.14 10.82 -2.92
N GLU A 303 -11.32 11.26 -4.17
CA GLU A 303 -10.90 12.61 -4.58
C GLU A 303 -11.73 13.69 -3.91
N PRO A 304 -11.13 14.57 -3.10
CA PRO A 304 -11.84 15.67 -2.49
C PRO A 304 -12.24 16.75 -3.52
N PRO A 305 -13.35 17.49 -3.32
CA PRO A 305 -14.24 17.39 -2.15
C PRO A 305 -15.42 16.43 -2.38
N SER A 306 -15.60 15.88 -3.57
CA SER A 306 -16.88 15.28 -3.99
C SER A 306 -16.83 13.79 -4.30
N GLY A 307 -15.67 13.14 -4.20
CA GLY A 307 -15.57 11.70 -4.37
C GLY A 307 -16.55 10.94 -3.47
N LYS A 308 -17.18 9.90 -4.00
CA LYS A 308 -18.22 9.13 -3.27
C LYS A 308 -17.65 8.51 -1.98
N GLY A 309 -16.44 7.93 -2.04
CA GLY A 309 -15.74 7.40 -0.87
C GLY A 309 -15.33 8.52 0.10
N TYR A 310 -14.79 9.64 -0.41
CA TYR A 310 -14.44 10.78 0.42
C TYR A 310 -15.64 11.33 1.19
N SER A 311 -16.75 11.60 0.50
CA SER A 311 -17.94 12.17 1.11
C SER A 311 -18.53 11.27 2.18
N TYR A 312 -18.42 9.95 2.04
CA TYR A 312 -19.01 8.98 2.97
C TYR A 312 -18.05 8.60 4.11
N TYR A 313 -16.76 8.34 3.79
CA TYR A 313 -15.83 7.72 4.74
C TYR A 313 -14.83 8.68 5.38
N ASN A 314 -14.63 9.92 4.86
CA ASN A 314 -13.59 10.79 5.38
C ASN A 314 -13.68 11.03 6.89
N SER A 315 -14.88 11.27 7.42
CA SER A 315 -15.09 11.47 8.87
C SER A 315 -14.74 10.21 9.70
N LEU A 316 -15.06 9.03 9.19
CA LEU A 316 -14.72 7.77 9.84
C LEU A 316 -13.21 7.56 9.84
N LEU A 317 -12.55 7.65 8.66
CA LEU A 317 -11.12 7.37 8.53
C LEU A 317 -10.28 8.33 9.36
N LYS A 318 -10.60 9.62 9.40
CA LYS A 318 -9.91 10.62 10.22
C LYS A 318 -9.86 10.28 11.70
N SER A 319 -10.82 9.53 12.22
CA SER A 319 -10.82 9.10 13.63
C SER A 319 -9.73 8.07 13.95
N TYR A 320 -9.07 7.51 12.92
CA TYR A 320 -7.95 6.57 13.03
C TYR A 320 -6.60 7.24 12.66
N ALA A 321 -6.58 8.53 12.34
CA ALA A 321 -5.35 9.26 12.03
C ALA A 321 -4.38 9.25 13.23
N PRO A 322 -3.06 9.19 12.98
CA PRO A 322 -2.01 9.21 14.01
C PRO A 322 -2.01 10.49 14.86
#